data_297b57db03187a2a486eec1864b035a4
#
_entry.id   297b57db03187a2a486eec1864b035a4
#
_cell.length_a   1.000
_cell.length_b   1.000
_cell.length_c   1.000
_cell.angle_alpha   90.00
_cell.angle_beta   90.00
_cell.angle_gamma   90.00
#
_symmetry.space_group_name_H-M   'P 1'
#
loop_
_entity.id
_entity.type
_entity.pdbx_description
1 polymer ?
#
loop_
_entity_poly.entity_id
_entity_poly.type
_entity_poly.pdbx_seq_one_letter_code
_entity_poly.pdbx_strand_id
1 'polypeptide(L)'
;IYIGAPESAISQFCVINDKAYFCANDAVGPSLWVTDGSVAGTYKIKSNIYCQGLLPFDGKIFMSASTSALGEDWELWTTDGTSAGTLLFKDINPGLASSFPTQFCEWNGKIFFSANDGTHGYELWSSDGTVAGTQIVKDIFPGTGNAEPEELIPYDGKLFFSAQSSSSNYELWVSDGTAIGTYQYADI
;
A
#
# COMPACT_ATOMS: atom_id res chain seq x y z
N ILE A 1 9.97 4.86 23.17
CA ILE A 1 9.41 6.16 22.72
C ILE A 1 10.24 7.24 23.37
N TYR A 2 10.98 7.98 22.58
CA TYR A 2 11.88 9.03 23.08
C TYR A 2 11.04 10.28 23.36
N ILE A 3 10.87 10.61 24.65
CA ILE A 3 10.20 11.84 25.08
C ILE A 3 11.22 12.98 24.88
N GLY A 4 11.12 13.73 23.80
CA GLY A 4 11.95 14.91 23.61
C GLY A 4 12.41 15.25 22.19
N ALA A 5 12.10 14.44 21.17
CA ALA A 5 12.28 14.88 19.79
C ALA A 5 11.01 15.65 19.33
N PRO A 6 11.15 16.79 18.65
CA PRO A 6 9.99 17.42 18.04
C PRO A 6 9.48 16.46 16.97
N GLU A 7 8.22 16.02 17.13
CA GLU A 7 7.45 15.25 16.16
C GLU A 7 7.83 13.77 15.96
N SER A 8 7.59 12.95 16.99
CA SER A 8 7.39 11.51 16.78
C SER A 8 6.02 11.33 16.11
N ALA A 9 5.92 11.53 14.80
CA ALA A 9 4.70 11.22 14.07
C ALA A 9 4.52 9.71 14.08
N ILE A 10 3.61 9.20 14.92
CA ILE A 10 3.20 7.79 14.91
C ILE A 10 1.98 7.67 14.02
N SER A 11 2.03 6.79 13.05
CA SER A 11 0.94 6.62 12.09
C SER A 11 0.83 5.17 11.61
N GLN A 12 -0.25 4.85 10.92
CA GLN A 12 -0.38 3.63 10.15
C GLN A 12 -0.22 2.35 11.00
N PHE A 13 -1.20 2.10 11.87
CA PHE A 13 -1.20 0.88 12.68
C PHE A 13 -1.84 -0.29 11.93
N CYS A 14 -1.26 -1.48 12.09
CA CYS A 14 -1.93 -2.75 11.82
C CYS A 14 -1.61 -3.78 12.89
N VAL A 15 -2.44 -4.80 13.02
CA VAL A 15 -2.25 -5.87 14.00
C VAL A 15 -2.16 -7.21 13.27
N ILE A 16 -1.14 -8.01 13.59
CA ILE A 16 -0.97 -9.38 13.14
C ILE A 16 -0.26 -10.18 14.24
N ASN A 17 -0.72 -11.41 14.51
CA ASN A 17 -0.14 -12.31 15.51
C ASN A 17 0.03 -11.65 16.88
N ASP A 18 -1.03 -10.98 17.39
CA ASP A 18 -1.09 -10.30 18.70
C ASP A 18 -0.01 -9.20 18.88
N LYS A 19 0.52 -8.67 17.79
CA LYS A 19 1.46 -7.54 17.80
C LYS A 19 0.93 -6.41 16.92
N ALA A 20 1.13 -5.18 17.39
CA ALA A 20 0.85 -3.98 16.60
C ALA A 20 2.12 -3.49 15.90
N TYR A 21 2.02 -3.24 14.61
CA TYR A 21 3.07 -2.67 13.79
C TYR A 21 2.69 -1.24 13.42
N PHE A 22 3.68 -0.36 13.35
CA PHE A 22 3.44 1.06 13.05
C PHE A 22 4.68 1.76 12.48
N CYS A 23 4.45 2.84 11.79
CA CYS A 23 5.49 3.73 11.30
C CYS A 23 5.68 4.88 12.29
N ALA A 24 6.92 5.18 12.65
CA ALA A 24 7.23 6.29 13.53
C ALA A 24 8.64 6.86 13.25
N ASN A 25 8.79 8.16 13.51
CA ASN A 25 10.09 8.81 13.49
C ASN A 25 10.73 8.75 14.89
N ASP A 26 12.04 8.59 14.92
CA ASP A 26 12.84 8.82 16.12
C ASP A 26 14.02 9.78 15.82
N ALA A 27 14.96 9.87 16.75
CA ALA A 27 16.13 10.75 16.57
C ALA A 27 17.04 10.36 15.39
N VAL A 28 16.87 9.16 14.82
CA VAL A 28 17.66 8.65 13.68
C VAL A 28 16.91 8.85 12.36
N GLY A 29 15.57 8.93 12.42
CA GLY A 29 14.71 9.11 11.25
C GLY A 29 13.51 8.17 11.21
N PRO A 30 12.85 8.06 10.04
CA PRO A 30 11.68 7.22 9.86
C PRO A 30 12.02 5.74 10.04
N SER A 31 11.11 5.00 10.65
CA SER A 31 11.37 3.61 11.02
C SER A 31 10.07 2.82 11.13
N LEU A 32 10.15 1.51 10.86
CA LEU A 32 9.09 0.54 11.13
C LEU A 32 9.30 -0.05 12.53
N TRP A 33 8.23 -0.07 13.31
CA TRP A 33 8.21 -0.51 14.70
C TRP A 33 7.21 -1.62 14.94
N VAL A 34 7.41 -2.35 16.03
CA VAL A 34 6.47 -3.35 16.54
C VAL A 34 6.32 -3.22 18.05
N THR A 35 5.14 -3.56 18.57
CA THR A 35 4.87 -3.67 20.01
C THR A 35 3.93 -4.83 20.30
N ASP A 36 4.13 -5.48 21.45
CA ASP A 36 3.20 -6.43 22.07
C ASP A 36 2.37 -5.77 23.20
N GLY A 37 2.43 -4.44 23.30
CA GLY A 37 1.80 -3.66 24.37
C GLY A 37 2.68 -3.42 25.59
N SER A 38 3.84 -4.07 25.69
CA SER A 38 4.83 -3.84 26.75
C SER A 38 5.96 -2.93 26.29
N VAL A 39 6.63 -2.26 27.21
CA VAL A 39 7.84 -1.45 26.92
C VAL A 39 8.97 -2.33 26.38
N ALA A 40 9.16 -3.52 26.95
CA ALA A 40 10.21 -4.45 26.52
C ALA A 40 9.92 -5.07 25.14
N GLY A 41 8.65 -5.27 24.80
CA GLY A 41 8.20 -5.78 23.50
C GLY A 41 8.00 -4.70 22.43
N THR A 42 8.32 -3.43 22.76
CA THR A 42 8.26 -2.32 21.80
C THR A 42 9.66 -2.04 21.28
N TYR A 43 9.90 -2.35 20.00
CA TYR A 43 11.21 -2.16 19.39
C TYR A 43 11.11 -1.85 17.89
N LYS A 44 12.22 -1.34 17.36
CA LYS A 44 12.38 -1.00 15.96
C LYS A 44 12.74 -2.24 15.15
N ILE A 45 11.98 -2.49 14.07
CA ILE A 45 12.23 -3.55 13.10
C ILE A 45 13.28 -3.09 12.08
N LYS A 46 13.06 -1.92 11.48
CA LYS A 46 13.93 -1.37 10.43
C LYS A 46 14.02 0.14 10.56
N SER A 47 15.26 0.66 10.49
CA SER A 47 15.55 2.11 10.47
C SER A 47 15.64 2.63 9.05
N ASN A 48 15.51 3.95 8.88
CA ASN A 48 15.63 4.65 7.60
C ASN A 48 14.65 4.07 6.55
N ILE A 49 13.43 3.82 6.97
CA ILE A 49 12.33 3.41 6.11
C ILE A 49 11.11 4.28 6.37
N TYR A 50 10.71 5.03 5.38
CA TYR A 50 9.38 5.64 5.33
C TYR A 50 8.38 4.55 5.00
N CYS A 51 7.25 4.50 5.69
CA CYS A 51 6.22 3.49 5.45
C CYS A 51 4.81 4.03 5.69
N GLN A 52 3.85 3.50 4.93
CA GLN A 52 2.42 3.81 5.04
C GLN A 52 1.56 2.69 4.46
N GLY A 53 0.25 2.71 4.75
CA GLY A 53 -0.70 1.76 4.18
C GLY A 53 -0.43 0.32 4.60
N LEU A 54 -0.16 0.08 5.91
CA LEU A 54 0.14 -1.25 6.42
C LEU A 54 -1.09 -2.16 6.34
N LEU A 55 -1.02 -3.22 5.55
CA LEU A 55 -2.07 -4.23 5.40
C LEU A 55 -1.54 -5.63 5.74
N PRO A 56 -2.07 -6.32 6.75
CA PRO A 56 -1.79 -7.73 6.99
C PRO A 56 -2.37 -8.61 5.88
N PHE A 57 -1.56 -9.51 5.33
CA PHE A 57 -2.01 -10.49 4.34
C PHE A 57 -1.08 -11.70 4.33
N ASP A 58 -1.63 -12.91 4.35
CA ASP A 58 -0.93 -14.19 4.30
C ASP A 58 0.28 -14.28 5.26
N GLY A 59 0.06 -13.88 6.53
CA GLY A 59 1.09 -13.95 7.57
C GLY A 59 2.19 -12.89 7.46
N LYS A 60 2.09 -11.94 6.53
CA LYS A 60 3.00 -10.80 6.34
C LYS A 60 2.24 -9.49 6.39
N ILE A 61 2.96 -8.39 6.40
CA ILE A 61 2.41 -7.06 6.22
C ILE A 61 2.92 -6.51 4.90
N PHE A 62 2.01 -6.08 4.05
CA PHE A 62 2.29 -5.32 2.84
C PHE A 62 2.15 -3.83 3.12
N MET A 63 2.96 -3.01 2.47
CA MET A 63 2.98 -1.57 2.70
C MET A 63 3.59 -0.82 1.51
N SER A 64 3.26 0.44 1.40
CA SER A 64 4.03 1.39 0.61
C SER A 64 5.23 1.85 1.43
N ALA A 65 6.43 1.74 0.91
CA ALA A 65 7.61 2.17 1.63
C ALA A 65 8.75 2.64 0.73
N SER A 66 9.65 3.44 1.32
CA SER A 66 10.88 3.93 0.69
C SER A 66 12.04 3.91 1.69
N THR A 67 13.20 3.56 1.21
CA THR A 67 14.48 3.70 1.95
C THR A 67 15.35 4.84 1.40
N SER A 68 14.84 5.59 0.43
CA SER A 68 15.52 6.77 -0.10
C SER A 68 15.63 7.86 0.98
N ALA A 69 16.81 8.42 1.16
CA ALA A 69 17.06 9.52 2.10
C ALA A 69 16.27 10.80 1.74
N LEU A 70 15.81 10.91 0.50
CA LEU A 70 15.01 12.02 0.01
C LEU A 70 13.49 11.75 0.10
N GLY A 71 13.09 10.53 0.56
CA GLY A 71 11.68 10.13 0.57
C GLY A 71 11.11 9.93 -0.83
N GLU A 72 11.96 9.58 -1.78
CA GLU A 72 11.62 9.19 -3.16
C GLU A 72 11.62 7.66 -3.27
N ASP A 73 11.19 7.12 -4.44
CA ASP A 73 11.23 5.68 -4.71
C ASP A 73 10.33 4.88 -3.75
N TRP A 74 9.07 5.32 -3.67
CA TRP A 74 8.03 4.61 -2.91
C TRP A 74 7.49 3.44 -3.72
N GLU A 75 7.72 2.22 -3.22
CA GLU A 75 7.34 0.98 -3.87
C GLU A 75 6.56 0.04 -2.96
N LEU A 76 6.14 -1.11 -3.49
CA LEU A 76 5.48 -2.14 -2.70
C LEU A 76 6.52 -2.95 -1.91
N TRP A 77 6.42 -2.86 -0.59
CA TRP A 77 7.28 -3.56 0.36
C TRP A 77 6.49 -4.57 1.17
N THR A 78 7.21 -5.51 1.76
CA THR A 78 6.65 -6.48 2.70
C THR A 78 7.53 -6.66 3.93
N THR A 79 6.93 -7.12 5.03
CA THR A 79 7.66 -7.55 6.23
C THR A 79 7.01 -8.77 6.87
N ASP A 80 7.82 -9.68 7.40
CA ASP A 80 7.44 -10.80 8.26
C ASP A 80 7.58 -10.45 9.75
N GLY A 81 7.84 -9.18 10.06
CA GLY A 81 8.11 -8.69 11.42
C GLY A 81 9.58 -8.75 11.82
N THR A 82 10.48 -9.14 10.92
CA THR A 82 11.92 -9.10 11.13
C THR A 82 12.60 -8.05 10.26
N SER A 83 13.78 -7.58 10.66
CA SER A 83 14.57 -6.65 9.83
C SER A 83 15.00 -7.27 8.51
N ALA A 84 15.35 -8.56 8.50
CA ALA A 84 15.75 -9.29 7.32
C ALA A 84 14.60 -9.57 6.36
N GLY A 85 13.40 -9.83 6.90
CA GLY A 85 12.18 -10.04 6.11
C GLY A 85 11.45 -8.76 5.73
N THR A 86 11.98 -7.57 6.14
CA THR A 86 11.49 -6.28 5.68
C THR A 86 12.26 -5.86 4.43
N LEU A 87 11.64 -6.02 3.26
CA LEU A 87 12.30 -5.86 1.97
C LEU A 87 11.37 -5.36 0.88
N LEU A 88 11.95 -4.83 -0.19
CA LEU A 88 11.22 -4.49 -1.41
C LEU A 88 10.57 -5.77 -1.95
N PHE A 89 9.25 -5.74 -2.07
CA PHE A 89 8.49 -6.88 -2.60
C PHE A 89 8.39 -6.82 -4.11
N LYS A 90 8.03 -5.65 -4.63
CA LYS A 90 7.98 -5.39 -6.07
C LYS A 90 8.29 -3.93 -6.35
N ASP A 91 9.26 -3.70 -7.24
CA ASP A 91 9.51 -2.45 -7.92
C ASP A 91 8.46 -2.35 -9.05
N ILE A 92 7.39 -1.58 -8.80
CA ILE A 92 6.26 -1.42 -9.73
C ILE A 92 6.59 -0.37 -10.78
N ASN A 93 7.28 0.71 -10.38
CA ASN A 93 7.75 1.77 -11.28
C ASN A 93 9.27 1.77 -11.36
N PRO A 94 9.88 0.95 -12.24
CA PRO A 94 11.31 0.69 -12.21
C PRO A 94 12.18 1.94 -12.32
N GLY A 95 13.15 2.05 -11.41
CA GLY A 95 14.13 3.13 -11.40
C GLY A 95 14.09 3.95 -10.12
N LEU A 96 14.08 5.29 -10.24
CA LEU A 96 14.00 6.22 -9.11
C LEU A 96 12.61 6.85 -8.95
N ALA A 97 11.69 6.53 -9.84
CA ALA A 97 10.33 7.04 -9.77
C ALA A 97 9.49 6.17 -8.84
N SER A 98 8.59 6.79 -8.10
CA SER A 98 7.73 6.11 -7.15
C SER A 98 6.48 5.54 -7.83
N SER A 99 6.07 4.34 -7.47
CA SER A 99 4.73 3.81 -7.79
C SER A 99 3.67 4.26 -6.79
N PHE A 100 4.04 4.71 -5.60
CA PHE A 100 3.16 5.14 -4.51
C PHE A 100 1.95 4.21 -4.30
N PRO A 101 2.13 2.95 -3.91
CA PRO A 101 1.01 2.06 -3.64
C PRO A 101 0.16 2.59 -2.47
N THR A 102 -1.15 2.75 -2.67
CA THR A 102 -2.08 3.30 -1.67
C THR A 102 -3.42 2.57 -1.73
N GLN A 103 -4.36 2.92 -0.83
CA GLN A 103 -5.73 2.37 -0.83
C GLN A 103 -5.78 0.84 -0.70
N PHE A 104 -4.89 0.27 0.11
CA PHE A 104 -4.81 -1.18 0.27
C PHE A 104 -6.10 -1.78 0.83
N CYS A 105 -6.60 -2.81 0.19
CA CYS A 105 -7.79 -3.56 0.59
C CYS A 105 -7.58 -5.05 0.35
N GLU A 106 -7.82 -5.87 1.38
CA GLU A 106 -7.89 -7.32 1.21
C GLU A 106 -9.30 -7.72 0.78
N TRP A 107 -9.39 -8.45 -0.31
CA TRP A 107 -10.65 -9.02 -0.78
C TRP A 107 -10.40 -10.28 -1.62
N ASN A 108 -11.23 -11.30 -1.37
CA ASN A 108 -11.25 -12.57 -2.11
C ASN A 108 -9.85 -13.23 -2.22
N GLY A 109 -9.09 -13.23 -1.10
CA GLY A 109 -7.76 -13.84 -1.02
C GLY A 109 -6.69 -13.11 -1.84
N LYS A 110 -6.88 -11.84 -2.13
CA LYS A 110 -5.92 -10.95 -2.79
C LYS A 110 -5.86 -9.60 -2.10
N ILE A 111 -4.78 -8.88 -2.33
CA ILE A 111 -4.65 -7.46 -2.02
C ILE A 111 -5.01 -6.66 -3.26
N PHE A 112 -5.83 -5.63 -3.12
CA PHE A 112 -6.09 -4.61 -4.14
C PHE A 112 -5.55 -3.27 -3.67
N PHE A 113 -5.05 -2.46 -4.58
CA PHE A 113 -4.47 -1.16 -4.27
C PHE A 113 -4.38 -0.27 -5.52
N SER A 114 -4.16 1.02 -5.33
CA SER A 114 -3.83 1.98 -6.38
C SER A 114 -2.32 2.08 -6.51
N ALA A 115 -1.75 2.06 -7.73
CA ALA A 115 -0.33 2.29 -7.97
C ALA A 115 -0.08 2.74 -9.42
N ASN A 116 1.07 3.42 -9.62
CA ASN A 116 1.52 3.93 -10.91
C ASN A 116 2.78 3.20 -11.35
N ASP A 117 2.78 2.61 -12.54
CA ASP A 117 3.94 1.91 -13.10
C ASP A 117 4.80 2.77 -14.05
N GLY A 118 4.50 4.07 -14.12
CA GLY A 118 5.18 5.02 -15.00
C GLY A 118 4.68 4.98 -16.45
N THR A 119 3.76 4.08 -16.79
CA THR A 119 3.24 3.88 -18.15
C THR A 119 1.74 4.12 -18.25
N HIS A 120 0.99 3.64 -17.22
CA HIS A 120 -0.48 3.67 -17.23
C HIS A 120 -1.07 4.69 -16.25
N GLY A 121 -0.23 5.48 -15.53
CA GLY A 121 -0.73 6.33 -14.45
C GLY A 121 -1.14 5.53 -13.21
N TYR A 122 -1.90 6.16 -12.31
CA TYR A 122 -2.45 5.48 -11.11
C TYR A 122 -3.66 4.64 -11.49
N GLU A 123 -3.53 3.33 -11.41
CA GLU A 123 -4.56 2.37 -11.81
C GLU A 123 -4.85 1.36 -10.70
N LEU A 124 -5.89 0.53 -10.88
CA LEU A 124 -6.21 -0.56 -9.96
C LEU A 124 -5.27 -1.75 -10.17
N TRP A 125 -4.56 -2.10 -9.11
CA TRP A 125 -3.64 -3.23 -9.04
C TRP A 125 -4.16 -4.32 -8.12
N SER A 126 -3.71 -5.55 -8.33
CA SER A 126 -3.93 -6.65 -7.40
C SER A 126 -2.69 -7.49 -7.19
N SER A 127 -2.62 -8.16 -6.04
CA SER A 127 -1.56 -9.13 -5.71
C SER A 127 -2.15 -10.35 -5.00
N ASP A 128 -1.70 -11.53 -5.35
CA ASP A 128 -1.98 -12.80 -4.64
C ASP A 128 -0.92 -13.12 -3.57
N GLY A 129 -0.05 -12.15 -3.23
CA GLY A 129 1.08 -12.35 -2.32
C GLY A 129 2.35 -12.86 -3.01
N THR A 130 2.34 -12.99 -4.34
CA THR A 130 3.54 -13.31 -5.14
C THR A 130 3.93 -12.15 -6.04
N VAL A 131 5.21 -12.04 -6.37
CA VAL A 131 5.71 -10.99 -7.29
C VAL A 131 5.10 -11.16 -8.69
N ALA A 132 4.93 -12.40 -9.16
CA ALA A 132 4.34 -12.70 -10.46
C ALA A 132 2.83 -12.43 -10.51
N GLY A 133 2.12 -12.67 -9.40
CA GLY A 133 0.68 -12.40 -9.27
C GLY A 133 0.35 -10.94 -8.92
N THR A 134 1.38 -10.07 -8.79
CA THR A 134 1.18 -8.63 -8.59
C THR A 134 1.15 -7.93 -9.93
N GLN A 135 -0.02 -7.45 -10.34
CA GLN A 135 -0.23 -6.89 -11.67
C GLN A 135 -1.38 -5.87 -11.70
N ILE A 136 -1.40 -5.04 -12.73
CA ILE A 136 -2.52 -4.15 -13.03
C ILE A 136 -3.77 -4.99 -13.31
N VAL A 137 -4.90 -4.63 -12.70
CA VAL A 137 -6.20 -5.27 -12.97
C VAL A 137 -6.78 -4.72 -14.27
N LYS A 138 -6.74 -3.40 -14.41
CA LYS A 138 -7.25 -2.69 -15.57
C LYS A 138 -6.61 -1.31 -15.70
N ASP A 139 -6.27 -0.91 -16.91
CA ASP A 139 -6.02 0.46 -17.35
C ASP A 139 -7.40 1.13 -17.49
N ILE A 140 -7.85 1.79 -16.40
CA ILE A 140 -9.19 2.42 -16.29
C ILE A 140 -9.19 3.75 -17.07
N PHE A 141 -8.10 4.53 -16.90
CA PHE A 141 -7.89 5.75 -17.64
C PHE A 141 -6.77 5.54 -18.68
N PRO A 142 -7.10 5.15 -19.93
CA PRO A 142 -6.13 4.66 -20.88
C PRO A 142 -4.93 5.58 -21.15
N GLY A 143 -3.75 4.98 -21.20
CA GLY A 143 -2.48 5.65 -21.42
C GLY A 143 -1.85 6.17 -20.13
N THR A 144 -1.33 7.39 -20.11
CA THR A 144 -0.67 7.99 -18.95
C THR A 144 -1.63 8.72 -18.01
N GLY A 145 -2.94 8.58 -18.23
CA GLY A 145 -3.98 9.14 -17.37
C GLY A 145 -3.99 8.48 -16.01
N ASN A 146 -4.50 9.18 -14.99
CA ASN A 146 -4.61 8.64 -13.64
C ASN A 146 -6.07 8.33 -13.34
N ALA A 147 -6.42 7.07 -13.16
CA ALA A 147 -7.75 6.71 -12.67
C ALA A 147 -7.91 6.98 -11.17
N GLU A 148 -6.81 6.96 -10.43
CA GLU A 148 -6.78 7.22 -8.98
C GLU A 148 -7.86 6.43 -8.22
N PRO A 149 -7.84 5.09 -8.26
CA PRO A 149 -8.81 4.29 -7.51
C PRO A 149 -8.73 4.59 -6.02
N GLU A 150 -9.86 4.96 -5.40
CA GLU A 150 -9.95 5.34 -3.98
C GLU A 150 -11.15 4.66 -3.31
N GLU A 151 -11.13 4.59 -1.96
CA GLU A 151 -12.23 4.07 -1.15
C GLU A 151 -12.62 2.62 -1.55
N LEU A 152 -11.62 1.75 -1.67
CA LEU A 152 -11.83 0.35 -2.04
C LEU A 152 -12.62 -0.40 -0.97
N ILE A 153 -13.86 -0.79 -1.26
CA ILE A 153 -14.78 -1.44 -0.31
C ILE A 153 -15.33 -2.73 -0.90
N PRO A 154 -15.06 -3.89 -0.26
CA PRO A 154 -15.75 -5.14 -0.62
C PRO A 154 -17.22 -5.11 -0.20
N TYR A 155 -18.10 -5.38 -1.14
CA TYR A 155 -19.53 -5.49 -0.87
C TYR A 155 -20.20 -6.45 -1.86
N ASP A 156 -21.04 -7.34 -1.39
CA ASP A 156 -21.86 -8.29 -2.17
C ASP A 156 -21.04 -9.07 -3.23
N GLY A 157 -19.87 -9.60 -2.82
CA GLY A 157 -19.00 -10.40 -3.69
C GLY A 157 -18.28 -9.59 -4.78
N LYS A 158 -18.22 -8.28 -4.67
CA LYS A 158 -17.53 -7.36 -5.57
C LYS A 158 -16.72 -6.34 -4.79
N LEU A 159 -15.76 -5.70 -5.46
CA LEU A 159 -14.99 -4.57 -4.96
C LEU A 159 -15.57 -3.29 -5.58
N PHE A 160 -16.09 -2.40 -4.76
CA PHE A 160 -16.55 -1.06 -5.15
C PHE A 160 -15.50 -0.03 -4.83
N PHE A 161 -15.37 0.99 -5.66
CA PHE A 161 -14.41 2.09 -5.47
C PHE A 161 -14.80 3.30 -6.32
N SER A 162 -14.24 4.45 -6.00
CA SER A 162 -14.30 5.62 -6.87
C SER A 162 -13.10 5.65 -7.80
N ALA A 163 -13.27 6.06 -9.05
CA ALA A 163 -12.18 6.24 -10.00
C ALA A 163 -12.58 7.17 -11.15
N GLN A 164 -11.57 7.74 -11.82
CA GLN A 164 -11.74 8.55 -13.01
C GLN A 164 -11.46 7.72 -14.27
N SER A 165 -12.27 7.90 -15.32
CA SER A 165 -11.98 7.38 -16.67
C SER A 165 -11.66 8.48 -17.67
N SER A 166 -11.74 9.74 -17.21
CA SER A 166 -11.42 10.97 -17.94
C SER A 166 -11.07 12.07 -16.95
N SER A 167 -10.53 13.18 -17.41
CA SER A 167 -9.84 14.20 -16.61
C SER A 167 -10.72 15.06 -15.66
N SER A 168 -11.93 14.68 -15.29
CA SER A 168 -12.76 15.59 -14.50
C SER A 168 -13.78 15.01 -13.53
N ASN A 169 -14.10 13.72 -13.56
CA ASN A 169 -15.15 13.19 -12.68
C ASN A 169 -14.74 11.84 -12.08
N TYR A 170 -14.85 11.75 -10.75
CA TYR A 170 -14.85 10.47 -10.05
C TYR A 170 -16.23 9.85 -10.16
N GLU A 171 -16.26 8.61 -10.59
CA GLU A 171 -17.47 7.83 -10.75
C GLU A 171 -17.42 6.56 -9.90
N LEU A 172 -18.57 5.95 -9.68
CA LEU A 172 -18.63 4.67 -8.99
C LEU A 172 -18.24 3.52 -9.92
N TRP A 173 -17.20 2.81 -9.54
CA TRP A 173 -16.68 1.64 -10.23
C TRP A 173 -16.89 0.37 -9.44
N VAL A 174 -16.91 -0.75 -10.15
CA VAL A 174 -17.00 -2.08 -9.58
C VAL A 174 -16.03 -3.03 -10.26
N SER A 175 -15.49 -3.99 -9.50
CA SER A 175 -14.59 -5.04 -9.99
C SER A 175 -14.97 -6.40 -9.42
N ASP A 176 -14.82 -7.46 -10.21
CA ASP A 176 -14.76 -8.85 -9.77
C ASP A 176 -13.33 -9.36 -9.63
N GLY A 177 -12.33 -8.47 -9.75
CA GLY A 177 -10.90 -8.75 -9.73
C GLY A 177 -10.30 -9.08 -11.10
N THR A 178 -11.09 -8.97 -12.19
CA THR A 178 -10.64 -9.15 -13.57
C THR A 178 -10.78 -7.86 -14.37
N ALA A 179 -10.03 -7.73 -15.46
CA ALA A 179 -10.11 -6.57 -16.34
C ALA A 179 -11.50 -6.41 -17.00
N ILE A 180 -12.14 -7.54 -17.34
CA ILE A 180 -13.49 -7.56 -17.98
C ILE A 180 -14.57 -7.21 -16.95
N GLY A 181 -14.46 -7.75 -15.73
CA GLY A 181 -15.38 -7.50 -14.63
C GLY A 181 -15.14 -6.18 -13.89
N THR A 182 -14.19 -5.36 -14.35
CA THR A 182 -13.94 -4.00 -13.85
C THR A 182 -14.56 -2.98 -14.81
N TYR A 183 -15.59 -2.26 -14.35
CA TYR A 183 -16.31 -1.29 -15.18
C TYR A 183 -16.97 -0.19 -14.33
N GLN A 184 -17.29 0.93 -14.95
CA GLN A 184 -18.07 2.02 -14.33
C GLN A 184 -19.47 1.51 -14.03
N TYR A 185 -19.83 1.54 -12.74
CA TYR A 185 -21.12 1.00 -12.28
C TYR A 185 -22.25 2.03 -12.37
N ALA A 186 -21.94 3.27 -12.06
CA ALA A 186 -22.85 4.41 -12.16
C ALA A 186 -22.09 5.69 -12.54
N ASP A 187 -22.77 6.54 -13.27
CA ASP A 187 -22.39 7.92 -13.59
C ASP A 187 -23.21 8.82 -12.65
N ILE A 188 -22.53 9.53 -11.73
CA ILE A 188 -23.18 10.26 -10.62
C ILE A 188 -23.00 11.77 -10.77
#